data_5aff1c14c56b8c8e38dc8e60123b4cdb
#
_entry.id   5aff1c14c56b8c8e38dc8e60123b4cdb
#
_cell.length_a   1.000
_cell.length_b   1.000
_cell.length_c   1.000
_cell.angle_alpha   90.00
_cell.angle_beta   90.00
_cell.angle_gamma   90.00
#
_symmetry.space_group_name_H-M   'P 1'
#
loop_
_entity.id
_entity.type
_entity.pdbx_description
1 polymer ?
#
loop_
_entity_poly.entity_id
_entity_poly.type
_entity_poly.pdbx_seq_one_letter_code
_entity_poly.pdbx_strand_id
1 'polypeptide(L)'
;MIKGKPFVKWAGGKRQIIDKLKQYVPYEFNTYFEPFVGGGALLFELSPKKAVINDYNKELINVYECIKDEKKFESMCRELNHHETEHSEEYYYQTRNLDRDKKKFNKLVDYKRAARTI
;
A
#
# COMPACT_ATOMS: atom_id res chain seq x y z
N MET A 1 -21.32 0.31 6.30
CA MET A 1 -19.97 0.82 5.91
C MET A 1 -19.09 -0.35 5.49
N ILE A 2 -18.55 -0.29 4.29
CA ILE A 2 -17.63 -1.32 3.79
C ILE A 2 -16.24 -1.08 4.39
N LYS A 3 -15.73 -2.10 5.09
CA LYS A 3 -14.35 -2.05 5.60
C LYS A 3 -13.38 -2.43 4.48
N GLY A 4 -12.32 -1.65 4.30
CA GLY A 4 -11.23 -2.01 3.43
C GLY A 4 -10.43 -3.19 3.97
N LYS A 5 -9.63 -3.78 3.11
CA LYS A 5 -8.69 -4.86 3.46
C LYS A 5 -7.29 -4.49 2.99
N PRO A 6 -6.24 -4.99 3.65
CA PRO A 6 -4.88 -4.79 3.15
C PRO A 6 -4.74 -5.29 1.71
N PHE A 7 -4.19 -4.45 0.85
CA PHE A 7 -3.99 -4.75 -0.59
C PHE A 7 -2.59 -5.31 -0.89
N VAL A 8 -1.70 -5.34 0.11
CA VAL A 8 -0.33 -5.83 -0.01
C VAL A 8 -0.06 -6.83 1.10
N LYS A 9 0.56 -7.95 0.76
CA LYS A 9 1.15 -8.84 1.76
C LYS A 9 2.50 -8.26 2.18
N TRP A 10 2.58 -7.81 3.42
CA TRP A 10 3.77 -7.12 3.92
C TRP A 10 4.37 -7.88 5.08
N ALA A 11 5.69 -8.11 5.02
CA ALA A 11 6.42 -8.77 6.11
C ALA A 11 6.30 -7.94 7.39
N GLY A 12 6.05 -8.60 8.51
CA GLY A 12 5.84 -7.92 9.79
C GLY A 12 4.48 -7.28 9.94
N GLY A 13 3.51 -7.61 9.08
CA GLY A 13 2.14 -7.09 9.17
C GLY A 13 1.44 -7.49 10.47
N LYS A 14 0.47 -6.66 10.89
CA LYS A 14 -0.21 -6.79 12.19
C LYS A 14 -1.49 -7.65 12.14
N ARG A 15 -1.80 -8.30 11.01
CA ARG A 15 -3.05 -9.06 10.84
C ARG A 15 -3.25 -10.15 11.88
N GLN A 16 -2.16 -10.83 12.29
CA GLN A 16 -2.22 -11.93 13.24
C GLN A 16 -2.54 -11.49 14.68
N ILE A 17 -2.29 -10.23 15.00
CA ILE A 17 -2.48 -9.68 16.34
C ILE A 17 -3.56 -8.60 16.39
N ILE A 18 -4.35 -8.47 15.32
CA ILE A 18 -5.32 -7.39 15.18
C ILE A 18 -6.35 -7.38 16.33
N ASP A 19 -6.85 -8.55 16.72
CA ASP A 19 -7.84 -8.65 17.80
C ASP A 19 -7.28 -8.20 19.14
N LYS A 20 -6.01 -8.51 19.40
CA LYS A 20 -5.33 -8.03 20.61
C LYS A 20 -5.12 -6.52 20.58
N LEU A 21 -4.70 -5.98 19.45
CA LEU A 21 -4.50 -4.54 19.29
C LEU A 21 -5.79 -3.76 19.47
N LYS A 22 -6.91 -4.27 18.98
CA LYS A 22 -8.22 -3.63 19.11
C LYS A 22 -8.64 -3.43 20.56
N GLN A 23 -8.22 -4.30 21.46
CA GLN A 23 -8.53 -4.19 22.89
C GLN A 23 -7.91 -2.94 23.54
N TYR A 24 -6.83 -2.43 22.97
CA TYR A 24 -6.13 -1.25 23.47
C TYR A 24 -6.56 0.05 22.79
N VAL A 25 -7.40 -0.03 21.76
CA VAL A 25 -7.87 1.15 21.04
C VAL A 25 -9.03 1.79 21.80
N PRO A 26 -8.99 3.11 22.06
CA PRO A 26 -10.12 3.82 22.66
C PRO A 26 -11.39 3.69 21.83
N TYR A 27 -12.54 3.62 22.48
CA TYR A 27 -13.83 3.56 21.78
C TYR A 27 -14.05 4.79 20.89
N GLU A 28 -13.67 5.96 21.37
CA GLU A 28 -13.73 7.21 20.62
C GLU A 28 -12.37 7.87 20.55
N PHE A 29 -12.02 8.41 19.39
CA PHE A 29 -10.82 9.19 19.17
C PHE A 29 -11.01 10.13 17.97
N ASN A 30 -10.24 11.23 17.91
CA ASN A 30 -10.35 12.23 16.85
C ASN A 30 -9.55 11.84 15.62
N THR A 31 -8.28 11.51 15.79
CA THR A 31 -7.37 11.21 14.69
C THR A 31 -6.57 9.98 15.01
N TYR A 32 -6.43 9.13 14.02
CA TYR A 32 -5.60 7.93 14.07
C TYR A 32 -4.22 8.26 13.51
N PHE A 33 -3.18 7.98 14.28
CA PHE A 33 -1.80 8.15 13.86
C PHE A 33 -1.11 6.79 13.86
N GLU A 34 -0.51 6.42 12.74
CA GLU A 34 0.28 5.18 12.67
C GLU A 34 1.60 5.43 11.95
N PRO A 35 2.74 5.43 12.67
CA PRO A 35 4.06 5.66 12.08
C PRO A 35 4.62 4.44 11.34
N PHE A 36 4.08 3.26 11.55
CA PHE A 36 4.52 2.00 10.95
C PHE A 36 3.32 1.26 10.36
N VAL A 37 2.69 1.85 9.32
CA VAL A 37 1.41 1.37 8.80
C VAL A 37 1.53 0.00 8.11
N GLY A 38 2.63 -0.29 7.46
CA GLY A 38 2.82 -1.53 6.71
C GLY A 38 1.71 -1.75 5.70
N GLY A 39 1.13 -2.96 5.67
CA GLY A 39 -0.01 -3.30 4.81
C GLY A 39 -1.33 -2.67 5.25
N GLY A 40 -1.37 -1.98 6.38
CA GLY A 40 -2.55 -1.25 6.84
C GLY A 40 -3.58 -2.12 7.56
N ALA A 41 -3.19 -3.24 8.16
CA ALA A 41 -4.13 -4.15 8.80
C ALA A 41 -5.00 -3.45 9.85
N LEU A 42 -4.40 -2.69 10.76
CA LEU A 42 -5.13 -1.97 11.80
C LEU A 42 -5.90 -0.78 11.22
N LEU A 43 -5.29 -0.04 10.31
CA LEU A 43 -5.92 1.08 9.61
C LEU A 43 -7.24 0.67 8.96
N PHE A 44 -7.22 -0.39 8.16
CA PHE A 44 -8.42 -0.86 7.45
C PHE A 44 -9.44 -1.48 8.40
N GLU A 45 -8.99 -2.13 9.47
CA GLU A 45 -9.91 -2.69 10.47
C GLU A 45 -10.65 -1.61 11.24
N LEU A 46 -9.97 -0.54 11.62
CA LEU A 46 -10.59 0.57 12.37
C LEU A 46 -11.36 1.52 11.46
N SER A 47 -10.98 1.65 10.20
CA SER A 47 -11.57 2.58 9.23
C SER A 47 -11.80 3.99 9.82
N PRO A 48 -10.77 4.64 10.38
CA PRO A 48 -10.95 5.94 11.03
C PRO A 48 -11.33 7.03 10.01
N LYS A 49 -12.08 8.03 10.47
CA LYS A 49 -12.46 9.17 9.63
C LYS A 49 -11.27 10.03 9.24
N LYS A 50 -10.32 10.18 10.16
CA LYS A 50 -9.08 10.93 9.95
C LYS A 50 -7.90 10.06 10.35
N ALA A 51 -6.95 9.92 9.45
CA ALA A 51 -5.76 9.14 9.69
C ALA A 51 -4.51 9.84 9.16
N VAL A 52 -3.45 9.76 9.92
CA VAL A 52 -2.11 10.14 9.49
C VAL A 52 -1.26 8.89 9.56
N ILE A 53 -0.78 8.43 8.43
CA ILE A 53 -0.01 7.20 8.31
C ILE A 53 1.40 7.49 7.84
N ASN A 54 2.32 6.64 8.24
CA ASN A 54 3.68 6.68 7.78
C ASN A 54 4.27 5.27 7.76
N ASP A 55 5.34 5.12 7.02
CA ASP A 55 6.16 3.92 7.02
C ASP A 55 7.57 4.29 6.58
N TYR A 56 8.55 3.53 7.03
CA TYR A 56 9.93 3.74 6.61
C TYR A 56 10.10 3.46 5.12
N ASN A 57 9.31 2.57 4.55
CA ASN A 57 9.38 2.21 3.14
C ASN A 57 8.66 3.25 2.28
N LYS A 58 9.41 4.03 1.54
CA LYS A 58 8.90 5.11 0.67
C LYS A 58 8.00 4.58 -0.45
N GLU A 59 8.30 3.41 -0.98
CA GLU A 59 7.50 2.81 -2.05
C GLU A 59 6.12 2.41 -1.56
N LEU A 60 6.03 1.93 -0.32
CA LEU A 60 4.74 1.61 0.31
C LEU A 60 3.90 2.87 0.53
N ILE A 61 4.49 3.94 1.02
CA ILE A 61 3.81 5.23 1.18
C ILE A 61 3.37 5.78 -0.18
N ASN A 62 4.16 5.62 -1.23
CA ASN A 62 3.78 6.00 -2.59
C ASN A 62 2.50 5.28 -3.04
N VAL A 63 2.32 4.00 -2.69
CA VAL A 63 1.07 3.27 -2.99
C VAL A 63 -0.13 3.95 -2.34
N TYR A 64 -0.02 4.29 -1.04
CA TYR A 64 -1.11 4.98 -0.33
C TYR A 64 -1.43 6.35 -0.95
N GLU A 65 -0.41 7.11 -1.33
CA GLU A 65 -0.60 8.41 -1.99
C GLU A 65 -1.29 8.27 -3.35
N CYS A 66 -0.96 7.24 -4.12
CA CYS A 66 -1.62 6.98 -5.41
C CYS A 66 -3.07 6.56 -5.23
N ILE A 67 -3.38 5.75 -4.20
CA ILE A 67 -4.74 5.34 -3.89
C ILE A 67 -5.61 6.55 -3.50
N LYS A 68 -5.03 7.49 -2.79
CA LYS A 68 -5.70 8.70 -2.32
C LYS A 68 -6.06 9.67 -3.45
N ASP A 69 -5.27 9.72 -4.51
CA ASP A 69 -5.49 10.58 -5.68
C ASP A 69 -6.28 9.81 -6.74
N GLU A 70 -7.48 10.30 -7.10
CA GLU A 70 -8.38 9.61 -8.02
C GLU A 70 -7.75 9.31 -9.38
N LYS A 71 -7.07 10.29 -9.98
CA LYS A 71 -6.42 10.10 -11.29
C LYS A 71 -5.24 9.13 -11.24
N LYS A 72 -4.43 9.24 -10.19
CA LYS A 72 -3.31 8.32 -9.97
C LYS A 72 -3.80 6.91 -9.68
N PHE A 73 -4.89 6.80 -8.94
CA PHE A 73 -5.52 5.51 -8.66
C PHE A 73 -6.00 4.82 -9.95
N GLU A 74 -6.69 5.54 -10.83
CA GLU A 74 -7.13 5.00 -12.12
C GLU A 74 -5.95 4.56 -12.99
N SER A 75 -4.90 5.38 -13.04
CA SER A 75 -3.68 5.05 -13.79
C SER A 75 -2.96 3.84 -13.22
N MET A 76 -2.89 3.74 -11.90
CA MET A 76 -2.32 2.59 -11.20
C MET A 76 -3.10 1.31 -11.49
N CYS A 77 -4.44 1.38 -11.49
CA CYS A 77 -5.29 0.22 -11.81
C CYS A 77 -5.09 -0.25 -13.24
N ARG A 78 -4.94 0.66 -14.19
CA ARG A 78 -4.62 0.31 -15.58
C ARG A 78 -3.27 -0.40 -15.69
N GLU A 79 -2.27 0.08 -14.97
CA GLU A 79 -0.95 -0.54 -14.95
C GLU A 79 -1.00 -1.94 -14.30
N LEU A 80 -1.78 -2.11 -13.23
CA LEU A 80 -2.00 -3.42 -12.60
C LEU A 80 -2.69 -4.40 -13.55
N ASN A 81 -3.68 -3.95 -14.31
CA ASN A 81 -4.32 -4.76 -15.34
C ASN A 81 -3.34 -5.20 -16.43
N HIS A 82 -2.42 -4.31 -16.81
CA HIS A 82 -1.34 -4.64 -17.75
C HIS A 82 -0.42 -5.71 -17.16
N HIS A 83 -0.02 -5.58 -15.91
CA HIS A 83 0.80 -6.58 -15.21
C HIS A 83 0.10 -7.94 -15.16
N GLU A 84 -1.20 -7.96 -14.90
CA GLU A 84 -1.98 -9.19 -14.88
C GLU A 84 -2.05 -9.85 -16.26
N THR A 85 -2.28 -9.06 -17.32
CA THR A 85 -2.35 -9.54 -18.71
C THR A 85 -1.03 -10.12 -19.19
N GLU A 86 0.09 -9.48 -18.82
CA GLU A 86 1.44 -9.89 -19.21
C GLU A 86 2.09 -10.86 -18.21
N HIS A 87 1.32 -11.35 -17.25
CA HIS A 87 1.88 -12.15 -16.15
C HIS A 87 2.58 -13.42 -16.66
N SER A 88 3.85 -13.55 -16.29
CA SER A 88 4.68 -14.71 -16.50
C SER A 88 5.81 -14.66 -15.47
N GLU A 89 6.53 -15.76 -15.27
CA GLU A 89 7.68 -15.78 -14.36
C GLU A 89 8.74 -14.77 -14.78
N GLU A 90 9.06 -14.71 -16.07
CA GLU A 90 10.02 -13.76 -16.62
C GLU A 90 9.57 -12.32 -16.40
N TYR A 91 8.30 -12.00 -16.70
CA TYR A 91 7.73 -10.68 -16.50
C TYR A 91 7.76 -10.27 -15.01
N TYR A 92 7.45 -11.21 -14.13
CA TYR A 92 7.52 -10.98 -12.68
C TYR A 92 8.92 -10.53 -12.26
N TYR A 93 9.96 -11.23 -12.68
CA TYR A 93 11.33 -10.87 -12.33
C TYR A 93 11.78 -9.57 -12.98
N GLN A 94 11.38 -9.29 -14.21
CA GLN A 94 11.65 -8.01 -14.86
C GLN A 94 11.03 -6.85 -14.08
N THR A 95 9.78 -6.96 -13.68
CA THR A 95 9.06 -5.96 -12.92
C THR A 95 9.66 -5.79 -11.52
N ARG A 96 9.96 -6.90 -10.85
CA ARG A 96 10.59 -6.90 -9.53
C ARG A 96 11.94 -6.19 -9.55
N ASN A 97 12.71 -6.37 -10.61
CA ASN A 97 14.08 -5.88 -10.71
C ASN A 97 14.19 -4.43 -11.22
N LEU A 98 13.08 -3.75 -11.50
CA LEU A 98 13.09 -2.37 -11.98
C LEU A 98 13.86 -1.42 -11.03
N ASP A 99 13.82 -1.66 -9.73
CA ASP A 99 14.49 -0.84 -8.74
C ASP A 99 16.01 -1.05 -8.67
N ARG A 100 16.54 -2.07 -9.33
CA ARG A 100 18.00 -2.32 -9.38
C ARG A 100 18.74 -1.29 -10.22
N ASP A 101 18.08 -0.71 -11.21
CA ASP A 101 18.61 0.45 -11.94
C ASP A 101 18.00 1.71 -11.35
N LYS A 102 18.69 2.32 -10.38
CA LYS A 102 18.20 3.49 -9.66
C LYS A 102 17.89 4.67 -10.55
N LYS A 103 18.66 4.89 -11.63
CA LYS A 103 18.41 5.99 -12.56
C LYS A 103 17.09 5.81 -13.31
N LYS A 104 16.86 4.62 -13.84
CA LYS A 104 15.59 4.29 -14.51
C LYS A 104 14.41 4.30 -13.54
N PHE A 105 14.61 3.72 -12.36
CA PHE A 105 13.58 3.64 -11.33
C PHE A 105 13.15 5.02 -10.85
N ASN A 106 14.10 5.92 -10.60
CA ASN A 106 13.79 7.28 -10.15
C ASN A 106 13.08 8.12 -11.22
N LYS A 107 13.22 7.77 -12.50
CA LYS A 107 12.49 8.41 -13.61
C LYS A 107 11.11 7.79 -13.81
N LEU A 108 10.84 6.64 -13.20
CA LEU A 108 9.56 5.97 -13.34
C LEU A 108 8.47 6.80 -12.64
N VAL A 109 7.36 7.02 -13.34
CA VAL A 109 6.25 7.81 -12.82
C VAL A 109 5.62 7.12 -11.60
N ASP A 110 5.09 7.90 -10.64
CA ASP A 110 4.65 7.43 -9.32
C ASP A 110 3.61 6.30 -9.36
N TYR A 111 2.60 6.38 -10.24
CA TYR A 111 1.57 5.32 -10.33
C TYR A 111 2.13 3.99 -10.84
N LYS A 112 3.16 4.03 -11.69
CA LYS A 112 3.85 2.82 -12.15
C LYS A 112 4.68 2.18 -11.05
N ARG A 113 5.34 3.00 -10.23
CA ARG A 113 6.07 2.54 -9.04
C ARG A 113 5.11 1.93 -8.03
N ALA A 114 3.94 2.53 -7.83
CA ALA A 114 2.89 2.00 -6.96
C ALA A 114 2.38 0.64 -7.45
N ALA A 115 2.05 0.51 -8.74
CA ALA A 115 1.61 -0.74 -9.33
C ALA A 115 2.65 -1.85 -9.22
N ARG A 116 3.93 -1.51 -9.40
CA ARG A 116 5.03 -2.46 -9.20
C ARG A 116 5.07 -2.99 -7.78
N THR A 117 4.82 -2.14 -6.78
CA THR A 117 4.86 -2.50 -5.36
C THR A 117 3.71 -3.45 -4.98
N ILE A 118 2.56 -3.33 -5.62
CA ILE A 118 1.42 -4.22 -5.41
C ILE A 118 1.65 -5.54 -6.14
#